data_95b4ba0f75954b63d6d4fd40c1dcb088
#
_entry.id   95b4ba0f75954b63d6d4fd40c1dcb088
#
_cell.length_a   1.000
_cell.length_b   1.000
_cell.length_c   1.000
_cell.angle_alpha   90.00
_cell.angle_beta   90.00
_cell.angle_gamma   90.00
#
_symmetry.space_group_name_H-M   'P 1'
#
loop_
_entity.id
_entity.type
_entity.pdbx_description
1 polymer ?
#
loop_
_entity_poly.entity_id
_entity_poly.type
_entity_poly.pdbx_seq_one_letter_code
_entity_poly.pdbx_strand_id
1 'polypeptide(L)'
;MRRLRDYSLCLCLLLLWPLAVNADDSWRQIQTEAHGQTVWFNAWGGDPAVNRYLAWVSEEVKRYYAIDLRIVPVADAADAVKRIQTEAQAGRRQGGSVDLLWINGENFRTLKQANLLLTGWAESLPNWRYVDLQKPVREDFSVATEGAESPWGSAQLTFIARRGQTPQPPTSPQALLAFARAHPGSVTYPRPPDFTGTALLEQLLIALTD
;
A
#
# COMPACT_ATOMS: atom_id res chain seq x y z
N MET A 1 45.25 26.85 -62.25
CA MET A 1 44.14 25.90 -62.43
C MET A 1 44.10 24.98 -61.24
N ARG A 2 43.25 25.23 -60.27
CA ARG A 2 43.02 24.35 -59.11
C ARG A 2 41.55 23.93 -59.14
N ARG A 3 41.28 22.64 -59.30
CA ARG A 3 39.94 22.06 -59.30
C ARG A 3 39.46 21.92 -57.86
N LEU A 4 38.33 22.56 -57.54
CA LEU A 4 37.55 22.33 -56.32
C LEU A 4 36.86 21.00 -56.44
N ARG A 5 37.06 20.12 -55.44
CA ARG A 5 36.32 18.85 -55.27
C ARG A 5 35.17 19.13 -54.33
N ASP A 6 33.97 19.04 -54.86
CA ASP A 6 32.71 19.08 -54.08
C ASP A 6 32.57 17.83 -53.24
N TYR A 7 32.60 17.99 -51.91
CA TYR A 7 32.21 16.93 -50.97
C TYR A 7 30.73 17.14 -50.65
N SER A 8 29.90 16.32 -51.30
CA SER A 8 28.47 16.19 -50.95
C SER A 8 28.34 15.46 -49.61
N LEU A 9 28.06 16.17 -48.53
CA LEU A 9 27.82 15.61 -47.22
C LEU A 9 26.37 15.13 -47.16
N CYS A 10 26.15 13.83 -47.37
CA CYS A 10 24.86 13.14 -47.14
C CYS A 10 24.58 13.09 -45.64
N LEU A 11 23.78 14.04 -45.14
CA LEU A 11 23.29 14.08 -43.77
C LEU A 11 22.14 13.09 -43.65
N CYS A 12 22.42 11.85 -43.22
CA CYS A 12 21.38 10.89 -42.83
C CYS A 12 20.77 11.33 -41.50
N LEU A 13 19.65 12.07 -41.57
CA LEU A 13 18.76 12.30 -40.43
C LEU A 13 18.08 10.97 -40.07
N LEU A 14 18.65 10.23 -39.11
CA LEU A 14 17.97 9.16 -38.40
C LEU A 14 16.86 9.79 -37.56
N LEU A 15 15.66 9.81 -38.09
CA LEU A 15 14.44 10.08 -37.32
C LEU A 15 14.28 8.96 -36.29
N LEU A 16 14.78 9.19 -35.08
CA LEU A 16 14.40 8.44 -33.89
C LEU A 16 12.93 8.74 -33.58
N TRP A 17 12.03 7.99 -34.20
CA TRP A 17 10.65 7.97 -33.80
C TRP A 17 10.58 7.32 -32.42
N PRO A 18 10.08 8.00 -31.38
CA PRO A 18 9.83 7.30 -30.12
C PRO A 18 8.75 6.27 -30.41
N LEU A 19 9.09 4.99 -30.28
CA LEU A 19 8.09 3.92 -30.23
C LEU A 19 7.24 4.17 -29.00
N ALA A 20 6.07 4.74 -29.21
CA ALA A 20 5.06 4.85 -28.16
C ALA A 20 4.62 3.40 -27.82
N VAL A 21 5.19 2.86 -26.75
CA VAL A 21 4.72 1.59 -26.18
C VAL A 21 3.32 1.86 -25.67
N ASN A 22 2.31 1.20 -26.28
CA ASN A 22 0.95 1.30 -25.81
C ASN A 22 0.84 0.68 -24.42
N ALA A 23 0.02 1.27 -23.54
CA ALA A 23 -0.19 0.77 -22.18
C ALA A 23 -0.69 -0.70 -22.19
N ASP A 24 -1.46 -1.10 -23.21
CA ASP A 24 -1.90 -2.48 -23.40
C ASP A 24 -0.74 -3.44 -23.70
N ASP A 25 0.27 -3.00 -24.45
CA ASP A 25 1.42 -3.83 -24.79
C ASP A 25 2.31 -4.02 -23.54
N SER A 26 2.46 -2.97 -22.72
CA SER A 26 3.20 -3.07 -21.46
C SER A 26 2.52 -4.00 -20.45
N TRP A 27 1.19 -3.97 -20.37
CA TRP A 27 0.45 -4.87 -19.50
C TRP A 27 0.53 -6.34 -19.94
N ARG A 28 0.44 -6.61 -21.23
CA ARG A 28 0.64 -7.96 -21.78
C ARG A 28 2.04 -8.49 -21.53
N GLN A 29 3.05 -7.64 -21.61
CA GLN A 29 4.42 -8.01 -21.27
C GLN A 29 4.53 -8.41 -19.80
N ILE A 30 3.98 -7.59 -18.87
CA ILE A 30 3.93 -7.90 -17.42
C ILE A 30 3.25 -9.25 -17.19
N GLN A 31 2.10 -9.52 -17.82
CA GLN A 31 1.39 -10.79 -17.68
C GLN A 31 2.25 -11.98 -18.17
N THR A 32 2.99 -11.80 -19.24
CA THR A 32 3.88 -12.85 -19.79
C THR A 32 5.05 -13.12 -18.87
N GLU A 33 5.68 -12.07 -18.34
CA GLU A 33 6.82 -12.17 -17.42
C GLU A 33 6.42 -12.74 -16.06
N ALA A 34 5.19 -12.47 -15.60
CA ALA A 34 4.66 -12.95 -14.33
C ALA A 34 4.30 -14.46 -14.36
N HIS A 35 4.15 -15.05 -15.55
CA HIS A 35 3.76 -16.44 -15.69
C HIS A 35 4.76 -17.38 -15.01
N GLY A 36 4.28 -18.23 -14.11
CA GLY A 36 5.10 -19.20 -13.37
C GLY A 36 5.85 -18.62 -12.16
N GLN A 37 5.70 -17.34 -11.89
CA GLN A 37 6.32 -16.73 -10.70
C GLN A 37 5.60 -17.12 -9.41
N THR A 38 6.33 -17.03 -8.29
CA THR A 38 5.78 -17.07 -6.93
C THR A 38 5.76 -15.66 -6.37
N VAL A 39 4.63 -15.26 -5.78
CA VAL A 39 4.44 -13.95 -5.12
C VAL A 39 4.10 -14.18 -3.65
N TRP A 40 4.91 -13.64 -2.75
CA TRP A 40 4.70 -13.71 -1.29
C TRP A 40 3.92 -12.48 -0.82
N PHE A 41 2.63 -12.67 -0.53
CA PHE A 41 1.75 -11.63 -0.04
C PHE A 41 1.58 -11.74 1.48
N ASN A 42 2.19 -10.84 2.22
CA ASN A 42 2.02 -10.72 3.66
C ASN A 42 0.76 -9.90 3.94
N ALA A 43 -0.26 -10.53 4.46
CA ALA A 43 -1.58 -9.94 4.68
C ALA A 43 -2.07 -10.14 6.11
N TRP A 44 -2.84 -9.20 6.63
CA TRP A 44 -3.47 -9.34 7.94
C TRP A 44 -4.41 -10.56 7.97
N GLY A 45 -4.18 -11.46 8.92
CA GLY A 45 -4.86 -12.75 9.02
C GLY A 45 -6.01 -12.80 10.04
N GLY A 46 -6.44 -11.65 10.58
CA GLY A 46 -7.37 -11.60 11.72
C GLY A 46 -8.84 -11.85 11.39
N ASP A 47 -9.25 -11.84 10.13
CA ASP A 47 -10.64 -12.04 9.72
C ASP A 47 -10.81 -13.30 8.87
N PRO A 48 -11.62 -14.28 9.31
CA PRO A 48 -11.85 -15.53 8.57
C PRO A 48 -12.52 -15.32 7.19
N ALA A 49 -13.32 -14.27 7.00
CA ALA A 49 -13.97 -14.00 5.71
C ALA A 49 -12.94 -13.46 4.71
N VAL A 50 -12.09 -12.53 5.15
CA VAL A 50 -10.98 -12.02 4.35
C VAL A 50 -10.00 -13.15 4.00
N ASN A 51 -9.66 -14.01 4.95
CA ASN A 51 -8.77 -15.15 4.71
C ASN A 51 -9.32 -16.10 3.64
N ARG A 52 -10.62 -16.40 3.67
CA ARG A 52 -11.27 -17.20 2.61
C ARG A 52 -11.25 -16.52 1.25
N TYR A 53 -11.46 -15.20 1.24
CA TYR A 53 -11.38 -14.42 0.01
C TYR A 53 -9.96 -14.44 -0.58
N LEU A 54 -8.93 -14.24 0.23
CA LEU A 54 -7.54 -14.29 -0.21
C LEU A 54 -7.14 -15.69 -0.71
N ALA A 55 -7.63 -16.75 -0.07
CA ALA A 55 -7.43 -18.11 -0.55
C ALA A 55 -8.06 -18.33 -1.93
N TRP A 56 -9.30 -17.86 -2.12
CA TRP A 56 -9.96 -17.89 -3.41
C TRP A 56 -9.19 -17.07 -4.47
N VAL A 57 -8.72 -15.86 -4.13
CA VAL A 57 -7.89 -15.04 -5.02
C VAL A 57 -6.64 -15.80 -5.45
N SER A 58 -5.98 -16.49 -4.52
CA SER A 58 -4.78 -17.29 -4.82
C SER A 58 -5.06 -18.40 -5.85
N GLU A 59 -6.18 -19.08 -5.73
CA GLU A 59 -6.63 -20.11 -6.69
C GLU A 59 -6.93 -19.49 -8.06
N GLU A 60 -7.64 -18.36 -8.11
CA GLU A 60 -8.00 -17.68 -9.35
C GLU A 60 -6.76 -17.13 -10.08
N VAL A 61 -5.84 -16.51 -9.33
CA VAL A 61 -4.57 -15.98 -9.88
C VAL A 61 -3.73 -17.11 -10.47
N LYS A 62 -3.70 -18.27 -9.80
CA LYS A 62 -3.01 -19.45 -10.32
C LYS A 62 -3.68 -19.99 -11.59
N ARG A 63 -5.00 -20.03 -11.61
CA ARG A 63 -5.79 -20.55 -12.74
C ARG A 63 -5.65 -19.69 -13.99
N TYR A 64 -5.71 -18.35 -13.84
CA TYR A 64 -5.72 -17.45 -14.97
C TYR A 64 -4.33 -16.99 -15.44
N TYR A 65 -3.38 -16.90 -14.51
CA TYR A 65 -2.07 -16.30 -14.78
C TYR A 65 -0.88 -17.25 -14.49
N ALA A 66 -1.16 -18.46 -14.00
CA ALA A 66 -0.14 -19.42 -13.56
C ALA A 66 0.83 -18.87 -12.49
N ILE A 67 0.42 -17.85 -11.73
CA ILE A 67 1.19 -17.28 -10.63
C ILE A 67 0.87 -18.06 -9.36
N ASP A 68 1.90 -18.44 -8.59
CA ASP A 68 1.75 -19.05 -7.26
C ASP A 68 1.69 -17.94 -6.20
N LEU A 69 0.49 -17.40 -5.96
CA LEU A 69 0.28 -16.37 -4.93
C LEU A 69 0.20 -17.03 -3.55
N ARG A 70 1.21 -16.80 -2.73
CA ARG A 70 1.33 -17.36 -1.38
C ARG A 70 0.97 -16.32 -0.33
N ILE A 71 -0.16 -16.56 0.32
CA ILE A 71 -0.63 -15.70 1.42
C ILE A 71 0.14 -16.07 2.70
N VAL A 72 0.80 -15.09 3.29
CA VAL A 72 1.51 -15.19 4.57
C VAL A 72 0.73 -14.38 5.60
N PRO A 73 -0.08 -15.01 6.47
CA PRO A 73 -0.82 -14.29 7.48
C PRO A 73 0.13 -13.62 8.49
N VAL A 74 -0.09 -12.34 8.74
CA VAL A 74 0.61 -11.57 9.77
C VAL A 74 -0.38 -11.03 10.78
N ALA A 75 0.02 -10.98 12.05
CA ALA A 75 -0.79 -10.38 13.10
C ALA A 75 -0.70 -8.84 13.06
N ASP A 76 0.48 -8.33 12.67
CA ASP A 76 0.78 -6.91 12.51
C ASP A 76 1.71 -6.71 11.31
N ALA A 77 1.44 -5.69 10.50
CA ALA A 77 2.30 -5.32 9.37
C ALA A 77 3.71 -4.91 9.80
N ALA A 78 3.89 -4.41 11.02
CA ALA A 78 5.18 -4.01 11.58
C ALA A 78 6.21 -5.16 11.57
N ASP A 79 5.78 -6.41 11.73
CA ASP A 79 6.67 -7.58 11.67
C ASP A 79 7.26 -7.78 10.26
N ALA A 80 6.43 -7.60 9.22
CA ALA A 80 6.87 -7.67 7.84
C ALA A 80 7.76 -6.46 7.49
N VAL A 81 7.42 -5.24 7.95
CA VAL A 81 8.23 -4.03 7.79
C VAL A 81 9.64 -4.24 8.35
N LYS A 82 9.74 -4.74 9.59
CA LYS A 82 11.03 -5.03 10.22
C LYS A 82 11.86 -6.04 9.44
N ARG A 83 11.21 -7.07 8.88
CA ARG A 83 11.88 -8.08 8.04
C ARG A 83 12.42 -7.45 6.76
N ILE A 84 11.61 -6.65 6.06
CA ILE A 84 12.03 -5.93 4.85
C ILE A 84 13.25 -5.03 5.15
N GLN A 85 13.20 -4.27 6.23
CA GLN A 85 14.32 -3.42 6.64
C GLN A 85 15.59 -4.23 6.94
N THR A 86 15.45 -5.37 7.64
CA THR A 86 16.58 -6.27 7.96
C THR A 86 17.20 -6.85 6.68
N GLU A 87 16.38 -7.30 5.73
CA GLU A 87 16.84 -7.81 4.44
C GLU A 87 17.56 -6.72 3.63
N ALA A 88 17.02 -5.51 3.61
CA ALA A 88 17.63 -4.37 2.93
C ALA A 88 18.99 -3.98 3.56
N GLN A 89 19.09 -3.98 4.89
CA GLN A 89 20.34 -3.73 5.62
C GLN A 89 21.41 -4.79 5.32
N ALA A 90 20.98 -6.04 5.09
CA ALA A 90 21.85 -7.14 4.64
C ALA A 90 22.19 -7.07 3.13
N GLY A 91 21.81 -5.99 2.43
CA GLY A 91 22.07 -5.80 0.99
C GLY A 91 21.08 -6.52 0.09
N ARG A 92 20.08 -7.20 0.62
CA ARG A 92 19.06 -7.91 -0.16
C ARG A 92 17.92 -6.96 -0.54
N ARG A 93 18.04 -6.37 -1.74
CA ARG A 93 17.02 -5.48 -2.32
C ARG A 93 16.19 -6.14 -3.43
N GLN A 94 16.49 -7.39 -3.76
CA GLN A 94 15.77 -8.24 -4.71
C GLN A 94 15.71 -9.67 -4.17
N GLY A 95 14.65 -10.41 -4.52
CA GLY A 95 14.45 -11.78 -4.05
C GLY A 95 14.34 -11.89 -2.53
N GLY A 96 13.71 -10.90 -1.91
CA GLY A 96 13.37 -10.91 -0.49
C GLY A 96 12.23 -11.85 -0.16
N SER A 97 11.78 -11.84 1.09
CA SER A 97 10.71 -12.70 1.57
C SER A 97 9.31 -12.06 1.49
N VAL A 98 9.21 -10.83 0.99
CA VAL A 98 7.96 -10.08 0.87
C VAL A 98 7.93 -9.39 -0.49
N ASP A 99 6.98 -9.78 -1.33
CA ASP A 99 6.74 -9.14 -2.63
C ASP A 99 5.56 -8.17 -2.57
N LEU A 100 4.54 -8.53 -1.80
CA LEU A 100 3.34 -7.72 -1.59
C LEU A 100 3.01 -7.68 -0.10
N LEU A 101 2.64 -6.51 0.39
CA LEU A 101 2.31 -6.29 1.79
C LEU A 101 0.99 -5.54 1.93
N TRP A 102 0.08 -6.05 2.75
CA TRP A 102 -1.05 -5.27 3.23
C TRP A 102 -0.56 -4.32 4.32
N ILE A 103 -0.57 -3.03 4.00
CA ILE A 103 0.09 -2.00 4.80
C ILE A 103 -0.78 -0.74 4.88
N ASN A 104 -0.55 0.06 5.89
CA ASN A 104 -1.11 1.40 6.04
C ASN A 104 -0.34 2.21 7.10
N GLY A 105 -0.60 3.52 7.12
CA GLY A 105 -0.19 4.45 8.15
C GLY A 105 1.31 4.51 8.39
N GLU A 106 1.72 4.43 9.65
CA GLU A 106 3.13 4.56 10.05
C GLU A 106 4.02 3.46 9.45
N ASN A 107 3.46 2.27 9.20
CA ASN A 107 4.17 1.19 8.55
C ASN A 107 4.51 1.53 7.09
N PHE A 108 3.56 2.10 6.35
CA PHE A 108 3.78 2.62 4.99
C PHE A 108 4.83 3.73 4.99
N ARG A 109 4.64 4.74 5.84
CA ARG A 109 5.56 5.86 6.00
C ARG A 109 7.00 5.38 6.25
N THR A 110 7.17 4.41 7.13
CA THR A 110 8.48 3.83 7.48
C THR A 110 9.19 3.23 6.26
N LEU A 111 8.51 2.42 5.46
CA LEU A 111 9.10 1.83 4.25
C LEU A 111 9.35 2.88 3.16
N LYS A 112 8.44 3.85 3.02
CA LYS A 112 8.59 4.94 2.06
C LYS A 112 9.83 5.79 2.37
N GLN A 113 10.00 6.22 3.62
CA GLN A 113 11.16 7.00 4.05
C GLN A 113 12.48 6.25 3.87
N ALA A 114 12.46 4.93 3.97
CA ALA A 114 13.62 4.08 3.75
C ALA A 114 13.88 3.75 2.27
N ASN A 115 13.05 4.26 1.33
CA ASN A 115 13.09 3.93 -0.10
C ASN A 115 13.05 2.41 -0.36
N LEU A 116 12.11 1.72 0.30
CA LEU A 116 11.92 0.27 0.23
C LEU A 116 10.61 -0.14 -0.46
N LEU A 117 9.93 0.81 -1.09
CA LEU A 117 8.69 0.59 -1.85
C LEU A 117 8.95 0.81 -3.34
N LEU A 118 8.31 -0.02 -4.17
CA LEU A 118 8.18 0.24 -5.59
C LEU A 118 7.09 1.30 -5.80
N THR A 119 7.41 2.40 -6.47
CA THR A 119 6.49 3.52 -6.74
C THR A 119 5.96 3.49 -8.17
N GLY A 120 4.87 4.22 -8.44
CA GLY A 120 4.35 4.45 -9.80
C GLY A 120 3.66 3.26 -10.46
N TRP A 121 3.53 2.11 -9.79
CA TRP A 121 2.93 0.92 -10.39
C TRP A 121 1.40 0.88 -10.27
N ALA A 122 0.84 1.35 -9.15
CA ALA A 122 -0.58 1.18 -8.85
C ALA A 122 -1.47 1.93 -9.85
N GLU A 123 -1.12 3.17 -10.17
CA GLU A 123 -1.89 3.99 -11.11
C GLU A 123 -1.73 3.56 -12.58
N SER A 124 -0.72 2.75 -12.89
CA SER A 124 -0.51 2.17 -14.22
C SER A 124 -1.31 0.89 -14.47
N LEU A 125 -1.94 0.33 -13.44
CA LEU A 125 -2.76 -0.88 -13.58
C LEU A 125 -4.00 -0.61 -14.44
N PRO A 126 -4.40 -1.50 -15.36
CA PRO A 126 -5.60 -1.33 -16.17
C PRO A 126 -6.88 -1.13 -15.35
N ASN A 127 -6.93 -1.72 -14.15
CA ASN A 127 -8.07 -1.63 -13.24
C ASN A 127 -8.08 -0.34 -12.40
N TRP A 128 -7.07 0.50 -12.46
CA TRP A 128 -7.07 1.80 -11.79
C TRP A 128 -8.28 2.66 -12.18
N ARG A 129 -8.79 2.51 -13.40
CA ARG A 129 -9.99 3.19 -13.90
C ARG A 129 -11.26 2.95 -13.06
N TYR A 130 -11.26 1.93 -12.20
CA TYR A 130 -12.38 1.62 -11.29
C TYR A 130 -12.20 2.20 -9.90
N VAL A 131 -11.06 2.83 -9.62
CA VAL A 131 -10.79 3.45 -8.32
C VAL A 131 -11.59 4.76 -8.22
N ASP A 132 -12.26 4.93 -7.09
CA ASP A 132 -12.98 6.17 -6.77
C ASP A 132 -12.00 7.26 -6.35
N LEU A 133 -11.66 8.13 -7.29
CA LEU A 133 -10.71 9.23 -7.09
C LEU A 133 -11.27 10.39 -6.23
N GLN A 134 -12.54 10.33 -5.81
CA GLN A 134 -13.08 11.28 -4.83
C GLN A 134 -12.67 10.93 -3.40
N LYS A 135 -12.16 9.72 -3.20
CA LYS A 135 -11.57 9.28 -1.93
C LYS A 135 -10.08 9.59 -1.88
N PRO A 136 -9.47 9.72 -0.71
CA PRO A 136 -8.04 10.02 -0.55
C PRO A 136 -7.14 8.81 -0.89
N VAL A 137 -7.31 8.24 -2.09
CA VAL A 137 -6.62 7.00 -2.53
C VAL A 137 -5.17 7.22 -2.96
N ARG A 138 -4.71 8.48 -2.97
CA ARG A 138 -3.33 8.88 -3.25
C ARG A 138 -2.57 9.31 -2.00
N GLU A 139 -3.19 9.16 -0.85
CA GLU A 139 -2.59 9.46 0.45
C GLU A 139 -2.91 8.35 1.44
N ASP A 140 -1.93 8.00 2.25
CA ASP A 140 -2.08 7.11 3.40
C ASP A 140 -1.65 7.87 4.66
N PHE A 141 -2.59 8.16 5.57
CA PHE A 141 -2.36 9.00 6.76
C PHE A 141 -1.59 10.29 6.42
N SER A 142 -2.10 11.04 5.45
CA SER A 142 -1.51 12.31 4.95
C SER A 142 -0.13 12.16 4.31
N VAL A 143 0.32 10.95 4.01
CA VAL A 143 1.56 10.69 3.27
C VAL A 143 1.20 10.31 1.83
N ALA A 144 1.70 11.07 0.85
CA ALA A 144 1.47 10.77 -0.56
C ALA A 144 1.94 9.36 -0.92
N THR A 145 1.10 8.56 -1.59
CA THR A 145 1.45 7.17 -1.95
C THR A 145 2.43 7.09 -3.12
N GLU A 146 2.42 8.07 -4.00
CA GLU A 146 3.24 8.09 -5.23
C GLU A 146 3.08 6.81 -6.06
N GLY A 147 1.87 6.24 -6.04
CA GLY A 147 1.57 5.00 -6.75
C GLY A 147 2.27 3.75 -6.21
N ALA A 148 2.73 3.77 -4.96
CA ALA A 148 3.29 2.60 -4.28
C ALA A 148 2.22 1.70 -3.65
N GLU A 149 0.99 2.19 -3.53
CA GLU A 149 -0.13 1.45 -2.96
C GLU A 149 -1.30 1.36 -3.92
N SER A 150 -1.93 0.20 -3.97
CA SER A 150 -3.24 -0.01 -4.59
C SER A 150 -4.30 -0.04 -3.48
N PRO A 151 -5.38 0.77 -3.57
CA PRO A 151 -6.38 0.82 -2.52
C PRO A 151 -7.10 -0.52 -2.40
N TRP A 152 -7.17 -1.04 -1.18
CA TRP A 152 -7.90 -2.26 -0.86
C TRP A 152 -9.36 -1.99 -0.50
N GLY A 153 -9.57 -1.07 0.42
CA GLY A 153 -10.87 -0.71 0.95
C GLY A 153 -10.78 0.48 1.88
N SER A 154 -11.91 0.90 2.43
CA SER A 154 -11.95 1.94 3.44
C SER A 154 -12.60 1.41 4.72
N ALA A 155 -12.03 1.80 5.85
CA ALA A 155 -12.57 1.56 7.16
C ALA A 155 -12.64 2.88 7.92
N GLN A 156 -13.47 2.94 8.94
CA GLN A 156 -13.60 4.11 9.79
C GLN A 156 -13.29 3.74 11.23
N LEU A 157 -12.57 4.61 11.93
CA LEU A 157 -12.38 4.47 13.36
C LEU A 157 -13.74 4.59 14.06
N THR A 158 -14.10 3.57 14.83
CA THR A 158 -15.36 3.54 15.60
C THR A 158 -15.08 3.21 17.05
N PHE A 159 -15.93 3.74 17.92
CA PHE A 159 -15.92 3.43 19.34
C PHE A 159 -16.96 2.37 19.65
N ILE A 160 -16.62 1.44 20.51
CA ILE A 160 -17.53 0.40 20.99
C ILE A 160 -17.75 0.63 22.47
N ALA A 161 -19.03 0.72 22.88
CA ALA A 161 -19.40 0.79 24.27
C ALA A 161 -20.34 -0.36 24.63
N ARG A 162 -20.17 -0.93 25.83
CA ARG A 162 -21.05 -1.99 26.31
C ARG A 162 -22.39 -1.40 26.73
N ARG A 163 -23.46 -1.83 26.02
CA ARG A 163 -24.82 -1.42 26.37
C ARG A 163 -25.12 -1.81 27.81
N GLY A 164 -25.69 -0.92 28.60
CA GLY A 164 -26.01 -1.12 30.02
C GLY A 164 -24.92 -0.71 31.00
N GLN A 165 -23.64 -0.70 30.58
CA GLN A 165 -22.55 -0.16 31.41
C GLN A 165 -22.21 1.29 31.06
N THR A 166 -22.52 1.71 29.85
CA THR A 166 -22.32 3.10 29.39
C THR A 166 -23.60 3.58 28.71
N PRO A 167 -24.68 3.90 29.49
CA PRO A 167 -25.96 4.29 28.94
C PRO A 167 -25.90 5.56 28.08
N GLN A 168 -24.97 6.45 28.39
CA GLN A 168 -24.66 7.68 27.65
C GLN A 168 -23.18 7.70 27.28
N PRO A 169 -22.78 7.08 26.16
CA PRO A 169 -21.38 7.09 25.74
C PRO A 169 -20.92 8.50 25.36
N PRO A 170 -19.66 8.84 25.59
CA PRO A 170 -19.09 10.12 25.17
C PRO A 170 -19.24 10.32 23.66
N THR A 171 -19.63 11.53 23.25
CA THR A 171 -19.85 11.88 21.84
C THR A 171 -18.84 12.92 21.30
N SER A 172 -17.86 13.32 22.12
CA SER A 172 -16.78 14.21 21.71
C SER A 172 -15.47 13.80 22.37
N PRO A 173 -14.32 14.23 21.84
CA PRO A 173 -13.01 14.02 22.43
C PRO A 173 -12.92 14.56 23.86
N GLN A 174 -13.45 15.75 24.12
CA GLN A 174 -13.47 16.37 25.45
C GLN A 174 -14.32 15.54 26.43
N ALA A 175 -15.50 15.07 25.99
CA ALA A 175 -16.35 14.20 26.80
C ALA A 175 -15.69 12.84 27.07
N LEU A 176 -14.94 12.29 26.09
CA LEU A 176 -14.18 11.05 26.26
C LEU A 176 -13.08 11.21 27.32
N LEU A 177 -12.34 12.32 27.29
CA LEU A 177 -11.32 12.62 28.30
C LEU A 177 -11.95 12.79 29.69
N ALA A 178 -13.05 13.51 29.79
CA ALA A 178 -13.77 13.68 31.06
C ALA A 178 -14.27 12.33 31.60
N PHE A 179 -14.83 11.49 30.73
CA PHE A 179 -15.27 10.15 31.07
C PHE A 179 -14.13 9.27 31.55
N ALA A 180 -13.00 9.26 30.85
CA ALA A 180 -11.82 8.48 31.23
C ALA A 180 -11.25 8.89 32.60
N ARG A 181 -11.27 10.20 32.92
CA ARG A 181 -10.86 10.73 34.24
C ARG A 181 -11.83 10.32 35.35
N ALA A 182 -13.15 10.35 35.07
CA ALA A 182 -14.17 9.97 36.03
C ALA A 182 -14.25 8.45 36.26
N HIS A 183 -13.80 7.66 35.28
CA HIS A 183 -13.88 6.20 35.29
C HIS A 183 -12.53 5.58 34.90
N PRO A 184 -11.49 5.65 35.76
CA PRO A 184 -10.19 5.10 35.48
C PRO A 184 -10.25 3.60 35.10
N GLY A 185 -9.55 3.21 34.05
CA GLY A 185 -9.49 1.83 33.55
C GLY A 185 -10.69 1.40 32.70
N SER A 186 -11.66 2.28 32.42
CA SER A 186 -12.85 1.94 31.62
C SER A 186 -12.69 2.22 30.12
N VAL A 187 -11.67 2.96 29.71
CA VAL A 187 -11.33 3.26 28.32
C VAL A 187 -10.08 2.53 27.93
N THR A 188 -10.09 1.84 26.80
CA THR A 188 -8.91 1.17 26.23
C THR A 188 -8.86 1.37 24.73
N TYR A 189 -7.67 1.28 24.18
CA TYR A 189 -7.41 1.31 22.74
C TYR A 189 -6.14 0.51 22.45
N PRO A 190 -5.91 0.04 21.20
CA PRO A 190 -4.67 -0.61 20.80
C PRO A 190 -3.47 0.31 20.96
N ARG A 191 -2.38 -0.23 21.46
CA ARG A 191 -1.16 0.58 21.66
C ARG A 191 -0.44 0.81 20.32
N PRO A 192 -0.03 2.05 19.97
CA PRO A 192 0.86 2.28 18.83
C PRO A 192 2.10 1.37 18.88
N PRO A 193 2.64 0.91 17.75
CA PRO A 193 2.33 1.37 16.37
C PRO A 193 1.12 0.72 15.70
N ASP A 194 0.20 0.09 16.44
CA ASP A 194 -1.06 -0.36 15.85
C ASP A 194 -1.77 0.84 15.19
N PHE A 195 -2.21 0.65 13.93
CA PHE A 195 -2.77 1.75 13.13
C PHE A 195 -4.05 2.34 13.74
N THR A 196 -4.88 1.51 14.41
CA THR A 196 -6.11 1.97 15.07
C THR A 196 -5.81 2.86 16.26
N GLY A 197 -4.80 2.47 17.05
CA GLY A 197 -4.34 3.25 18.19
C GLY A 197 -3.70 4.57 17.77
N THR A 198 -2.88 4.56 16.72
CA THR A 198 -2.28 5.75 16.14
C THR A 198 -3.35 6.69 15.61
N ALA A 199 -4.31 6.19 14.82
CA ALA A 199 -5.42 6.98 14.29
C ALA A 199 -6.27 7.63 15.41
N LEU A 200 -6.53 6.90 16.51
CA LEU A 200 -7.22 7.48 17.66
C LEU A 200 -6.46 8.68 18.25
N LEU A 201 -5.17 8.52 18.49
CA LEU A 201 -4.35 9.58 19.10
C LEU A 201 -4.25 10.81 18.18
N GLU A 202 -4.10 10.60 16.86
CA GLU A 202 -4.10 11.67 15.88
C GLU A 202 -5.42 12.44 15.85
N GLN A 203 -6.56 11.72 15.83
CA GLN A 203 -7.89 12.36 15.85
C GLN A 203 -8.13 13.12 17.15
N LEU A 204 -7.70 12.57 18.29
CA LEU A 204 -7.79 13.28 19.58
C LEU A 204 -6.89 14.52 19.60
N LEU A 205 -5.68 14.43 19.05
CA LEU A 205 -4.75 15.56 18.99
C LEU A 205 -5.35 16.68 18.14
N ILE A 206 -5.80 16.39 16.92
CA ILE A 206 -6.44 17.37 16.03
C ILE A 206 -7.61 18.05 16.74
N ALA A 207 -8.52 17.27 17.32
CA ALA A 207 -9.75 17.81 17.91
C ALA A 207 -9.57 18.51 19.28
N LEU A 208 -8.40 18.42 19.88
CA LEU A 208 -8.09 19.05 21.19
C LEU A 208 -7.10 20.21 21.09
N THR A 209 -6.48 20.40 19.91
CA THR A 209 -5.48 21.47 19.69
C THR A 209 -5.98 22.59 18.77
N ASP A 210 -7.12 22.40 18.08
CA ASP A 210 -7.85 23.43 17.33
C ASP A 210 -8.89 24.11 18.27
#